data_7b6d3f1efc6a2660a09330ac32a9c242
#
_entry.id   7b6d3f1efc6a2660a09330ac32a9c242
#
_cell.length_a   1.000
_cell.length_b   1.000
_cell.length_c   1.000
_cell.angle_alpha   90.00
_cell.angle_beta   90.00
_cell.angle_gamma   90.00
#
_symmetry.space_group_name_H-M   'P 1'
#
loop_
_entity.id
_entity.type
_entity.pdbx_description
1 polymer ?
#
loop_
_entity_poly.entity_id
_entity_poly.type
_entity_poly.pdbx_seq_one_letter_code
_entity_poly.pdbx_strand_id
1 'polypeptide(L)'
;DLAHLLDNEYIYEAELERTTSNEIVGMRRTRGWTDNQYVYFAAQFSEPFQTVEFVQDKKIVSAETKQVGTDLQAILTFADKDGEPIIAKVGLSLVSVDNARKNLAEEVKDFNFDAVCAAARNDWEQALSSITVEGGGTDDLKNFYTAIYHAMVVPNVVSDVNGEYRRHNMQIGQLPKGKMQYSTFSLWDTFRAWNPLMTLIDTALVNNMVNSYLDIYDASGELPIWPLSAAETGTMIGYHSVSVIADAY
;
A
#
# COMPACT_ATOMS: atom_id res chain seq x y z
N ASP A 1 -9.54 -8.08 -11.13
CA ASP A 1 -8.58 -8.62 -12.09
C ASP A 1 -7.22 -8.82 -11.42
N LEU A 2 -6.76 -10.07 -11.32
CA LEU A 2 -5.44 -10.43 -10.80
C LEU A 2 -4.46 -10.86 -11.90
N ALA A 3 -4.90 -10.88 -13.15
CA ALA A 3 -4.09 -11.30 -14.29
C ALA A 3 -3.26 -10.16 -14.91
N HIS A 4 -3.57 -8.89 -14.57
CA HIS A 4 -2.85 -7.75 -15.12
C HIS A 4 -1.40 -7.74 -14.64
N LEU A 5 -0.46 -7.63 -15.58
CA LEU A 5 0.99 -7.58 -15.36
C LEU A 5 1.56 -6.35 -16.06
N LEU A 6 2.59 -5.78 -15.46
CA LEU A 6 3.53 -4.90 -16.15
C LEU A 6 4.62 -5.74 -16.81
N ASP A 7 5.35 -5.15 -17.75
CA ASP A 7 6.48 -5.82 -18.39
C ASP A 7 7.47 -6.33 -17.33
N ASN A 8 7.96 -7.56 -17.50
CA ASN A 8 8.87 -8.27 -16.60
C ASN A 8 8.28 -8.79 -15.28
N GLU A 9 6.98 -8.68 -15.05
CA GLU A 9 6.33 -9.31 -13.91
C GLU A 9 5.93 -10.75 -14.20
N TYR A 10 5.84 -11.56 -13.14
CA TYR A 10 5.38 -12.94 -13.18
C TYR A 10 4.46 -13.22 -12.00
N ILE A 11 3.33 -13.88 -12.26
CA ILE A 11 2.41 -14.32 -11.21
C ILE A 11 2.75 -15.76 -10.85
N TYR A 12 3.15 -15.98 -9.60
CA TYR A 12 3.37 -17.33 -9.06
C TYR A 12 2.03 -17.97 -8.69
N GLU A 13 1.14 -17.19 -8.10
CA GLU A 13 -0.12 -17.66 -7.56
C GLU A 13 -1.10 -16.49 -7.42
N ALA A 14 -2.36 -16.75 -7.70
CA ALA A 14 -3.48 -15.87 -7.39
C ALA A 14 -4.66 -16.67 -6.88
N GLU A 15 -5.43 -16.09 -5.99
CA GLU A 15 -6.62 -16.66 -5.39
C GLU A 15 -7.73 -15.62 -5.35
N LEU A 16 -8.94 -16.04 -5.73
CA LEU A 16 -10.18 -15.25 -5.58
C LEU A 16 -11.22 -16.11 -4.87
N GLU A 17 -11.92 -15.52 -3.91
CA GLU A 17 -12.96 -16.18 -3.15
C GLU A 17 -14.12 -15.23 -2.89
N ARG A 18 -15.35 -15.67 -3.19
CA ARG A 18 -16.59 -15.03 -2.73
C ARG A 18 -16.90 -15.53 -1.34
N THR A 19 -16.80 -14.70 -0.32
CA THR A 19 -17.01 -15.08 1.08
C THR A 19 -18.41 -14.76 1.58
N THR A 20 -19.05 -13.71 1.03
CA THR A 20 -20.42 -13.33 1.36
C THR A 20 -21.21 -12.95 0.10
N SER A 21 -22.44 -12.49 0.26
CA SER A 21 -23.24 -11.98 -0.85
C SER A 21 -22.70 -10.68 -1.46
N ASN A 22 -21.83 -9.96 -0.76
CA ASN A 22 -21.30 -8.65 -1.19
C ASN A 22 -19.80 -8.46 -0.88
N GLU A 23 -19.06 -9.55 -0.59
CA GLU A 23 -17.61 -9.52 -0.38
C GLU A 23 -16.90 -10.53 -1.27
N ILE A 24 -15.85 -10.08 -1.93
CA ILE A 24 -14.85 -10.91 -2.59
C ILE A 24 -13.49 -10.61 -1.98
N VAL A 25 -12.73 -11.66 -1.71
CA VAL A 25 -11.37 -11.57 -1.19
C VAL A 25 -10.41 -12.29 -2.13
N GLY A 26 -9.14 -12.04 -1.96
CA GLY A 26 -8.14 -12.78 -2.71
C GLY A 26 -6.72 -12.39 -2.35
N MET A 27 -5.81 -13.02 -3.05
CA MET A 27 -4.40 -12.74 -2.94
C MET A 27 -3.71 -12.88 -4.30
N ARG A 28 -2.59 -12.23 -4.43
CA ARG A 28 -1.66 -12.38 -5.55
C ARG A 28 -0.24 -12.43 -5.01
N ARG A 29 0.53 -13.43 -5.44
CA ARG A 29 1.96 -13.52 -5.24
C ARG A 29 2.67 -13.33 -6.56
N THR A 30 3.52 -12.33 -6.65
CA THR A 30 4.21 -11.97 -7.89
C THR A 30 5.72 -11.87 -7.70
N ARG A 31 6.40 -11.86 -8.83
CA ARG A 31 7.75 -11.39 -9.01
C ARG A 31 7.73 -10.21 -9.98
N GLY A 32 8.48 -9.19 -9.64
CA GLY A 32 8.71 -8.02 -10.47
C GLY A 32 10.10 -7.48 -10.16
N TRP A 33 10.20 -6.25 -9.67
CA TRP A 33 11.46 -5.68 -9.17
C TRP A 33 11.98 -6.40 -7.94
N THR A 34 11.08 -7.00 -7.15
CA THR A 34 11.44 -7.89 -6.05
C THR A 34 10.79 -9.24 -6.22
N ASP A 35 11.39 -10.26 -5.62
CA ASP A 35 10.80 -11.60 -5.54
C ASP A 35 9.75 -11.66 -4.43
N ASN A 36 8.76 -12.56 -4.58
CA ASN A 36 7.79 -12.88 -3.54
C ASN A 36 6.99 -11.69 -3.01
N GLN A 37 6.50 -10.84 -3.90
CA GLN A 37 5.56 -9.78 -3.53
C GLN A 37 4.18 -10.39 -3.25
N TYR A 38 3.72 -10.30 -2.00
CA TYR A 38 2.39 -10.74 -1.59
C TYR A 38 1.47 -9.52 -1.44
N VAL A 39 0.30 -9.59 -2.06
CA VAL A 39 -0.78 -8.63 -1.83
C VAL A 39 -2.06 -9.42 -1.58
N TYR A 40 -2.66 -9.21 -0.43
CA TYR A 40 -3.97 -9.71 -0.05
C TYR A 40 -4.96 -8.55 -0.10
N PHE A 41 -6.21 -8.85 -0.44
CA PHE A 41 -7.27 -7.84 -0.45
C PHE A 41 -8.59 -8.40 0.09
N ALA A 42 -9.41 -7.46 0.59
CA ALA A 42 -10.83 -7.67 0.86
C ALA A 42 -11.61 -6.53 0.22
N ALA A 43 -12.52 -6.87 -0.69
CA ALA A 43 -13.37 -5.91 -1.40
C ALA A 43 -14.83 -6.13 -1.00
N GLN A 44 -15.46 -5.11 -0.42
CA GLN A 44 -16.86 -5.09 -0.02
C GLN A 44 -17.63 -4.11 -0.89
N PHE A 45 -18.86 -4.48 -1.22
CA PHE A 45 -19.74 -3.69 -2.08
C PHE A 45 -21.00 -3.29 -1.32
N SER A 46 -21.54 -2.11 -1.64
CA SER A 46 -22.79 -1.61 -1.04
C SER A 46 -24.01 -2.47 -1.37
N GLU A 47 -23.92 -3.25 -2.46
CA GLU A 47 -24.99 -4.09 -2.98
C GLU A 47 -24.56 -5.55 -3.09
N PRO A 48 -25.47 -6.50 -2.91
CA PRO A 48 -25.18 -7.91 -3.10
C PRO A 48 -24.99 -8.25 -4.58
N PHE A 49 -24.12 -9.22 -4.85
CA PHE A 49 -23.96 -9.80 -6.18
C PHE A 49 -25.19 -10.57 -6.60
N GLN A 50 -25.66 -10.36 -7.84
CA GLN A 50 -26.57 -11.28 -8.51
C GLN A 50 -25.82 -12.53 -8.94
N THR A 51 -24.67 -12.35 -9.62
CA THR A 51 -23.79 -13.45 -10.02
C THR A 51 -22.34 -13.11 -9.76
N VAL A 52 -21.53 -14.15 -9.53
CA VAL A 52 -20.07 -14.08 -9.51
C VAL A 52 -19.57 -15.19 -10.42
N GLU A 53 -18.86 -14.82 -11.47
CA GLU A 53 -18.24 -15.74 -12.41
C GLU A 53 -16.73 -15.58 -12.33
N PHE A 54 -16.01 -16.68 -12.15
CA PHE A 54 -14.55 -16.68 -12.21
C PHE A 54 -14.09 -16.93 -13.64
N VAL A 55 -13.04 -16.21 -14.02
CA VAL A 55 -12.40 -16.34 -15.33
C VAL A 55 -10.97 -16.75 -15.14
N GLN A 56 -10.54 -17.82 -15.79
CA GLN A 56 -9.16 -18.28 -15.82
C GLN A 56 -8.76 -18.56 -17.27
N ASP A 57 -7.58 -18.11 -17.67
CA ASP A 57 -7.07 -18.23 -19.02
C ASP A 57 -8.10 -17.73 -20.07
N LYS A 58 -8.74 -16.60 -19.77
CA LYS A 58 -9.79 -15.96 -20.60
C LYS A 58 -11.06 -16.79 -20.81
N LYS A 59 -11.32 -17.78 -19.95
CA LYS A 59 -12.51 -18.61 -20.00
C LYS A 59 -13.22 -18.59 -18.66
N ILE A 60 -14.56 -18.52 -18.71
CA ILE A 60 -15.37 -18.72 -17.50
C ILE A 60 -15.18 -20.16 -17.03
N VAL A 61 -14.85 -20.31 -15.75
CA VAL A 61 -14.68 -21.60 -15.10
C VAL A 61 -15.80 -21.83 -14.09
N SER A 62 -16.21 -23.08 -13.96
CA SER A 62 -17.23 -23.46 -12.99
C SER A 62 -16.56 -23.59 -11.62
N ALA A 63 -16.72 -22.54 -10.80
CA ALA A 63 -16.31 -22.56 -9.39
C ALA A 63 -17.45 -22.01 -8.55
N GLU A 64 -17.76 -22.67 -7.43
CA GLU A 64 -18.90 -22.25 -6.59
C GLU A 64 -18.55 -20.99 -5.79
N THR A 65 -17.38 -20.96 -5.11
CA THR A 65 -17.01 -19.85 -4.22
C THR A 65 -15.55 -19.41 -4.36
N LYS A 66 -14.64 -20.30 -4.78
CA LYS A 66 -13.19 -20.07 -4.77
C LYS A 66 -12.52 -20.58 -6.02
N GLN A 67 -11.56 -19.82 -6.54
CA GLN A 67 -10.69 -20.19 -7.65
C GLN A 67 -9.24 -19.84 -7.35
N VAL A 68 -8.32 -20.72 -7.79
CA VAL A 68 -6.86 -20.53 -7.68
C VAL A 68 -6.25 -20.68 -9.08
N GLY A 69 -5.27 -19.85 -9.40
CA GLY A 69 -4.60 -19.87 -10.71
C GLY A 69 -3.55 -18.78 -10.83
N THR A 70 -3.12 -18.49 -12.07
CA THR A 70 -2.15 -17.43 -12.36
C THR A 70 -2.71 -16.34 -13.28
N ASP A 71 -3.70 -16.65 -14.11
CA ASP A 71 -4.45 -15.70 -14.95
C ASP A 71 -5.91 -15.70 -14.48
N LEU A 72 -6.17 -14.96 -13.38
CA LEU A 72 -7.41 -15.08 -12.63
C LEU A 72 -8.15 -13.75 -12.55
N GLN A 73 -9.44 -13.78 -12.89
CA GLN A 73 -10.36 -12.63 -12.86
C GLN A 73 -11.71 -13.06 -12.26
N ALA A 74 -12.48 -12.09 -11.81
CA ALA A 74 -13.88 -12.30 -11.47
C ALA A 74 -14.76 -11.26 -12.17
N ILE A 75 -15.91 -11.70 -12.66
CA ILE A 75 -16.99 -10.85 -13.18
C ILE A 75 -18.09 -10.82 -12.13
N LEU A 76 -18.39 -9.63 -11.63
CA LEU A 76 -19.41 -9.38 -10.63
C LEU A 76 -20.59 -8.70 -11.29
N THR A 77 -21.79 -9.31 -11.21
CA THR A 77 -23.01 -8.73 -11.73
C THR A 77 -23.89 -8.28 -10.57
N PHE A 78 -24.47 -7.10 -10.69
CA PHE A 78 -25.35 -6.50 -9.70
C PHE A 78 -26.74 -6.25 -10.27
N ALA A 79 -27.75 -6.14 -9.40
CA ALA A 79 -29.06 -5.66 -9.81
C ALA A 79 -28.99 -4.19 -10.24
N ASP A 80 -29.63 -3.86 -11.33
CA ASP A 80 -29.86 -2.47 -11.69
C ASP A 80 -30.84 -1.84 -10.68
N LYS A 81 -30.47 -0.71 -10.12
CA LYS A 81 -31.26 0.08 -9.17
C LYS A 81 -31.49 1.49 -9.69
N ASP A 82 -32.05 1.59 -10.90
CA ASP A 82 -32.45 2.87 -11.50
C ASP A 82 -31.31 3.90 -11.60
N GLY A 83 -30.07 3.42 -11.83
CA GLY A 83 -28.88 4.26 -11.97
C GLY A 83 -28.21 4.68 -10.67
N GLU A 84 -28.62 4.18 -9.51
CA GLU A 84 -27.94 4.43 -8.25
C GLU A 84 -26.53 3.80 -8.26
N PRO A 85 -25.51 4.52 -7.79
CA PRO A 85 -24.13 4.03 -7.84
C PRO A 85 -23.91 2.87 -6.88
N ILE A 86 -23.16 1.88 -7.33
CA ILE A 86 -22.65 0.81 -6.49
C ILE A 86 -21.28 1.25 -5.96
N ILE A 87 -21.16 1.32 -4.64
CA ILE A 87 -19.92 1.73 -3.97
C ILE A 87 -19.14 0.49 -3.60
N ALA A 88 -17.85 0.47 -3.95
CA ALA A 88 -16.89 -0.53 -3.52
C ALA A 88 -15.88 0.08 -2.55
N LYS A 89 -15.54 -0.64 -1.49
CA LYS A 89 -14.42 -0.32 -0.61
C LYS A 89 -13.47 -1.50 -0.54
N VAL A 90 -12.15 -1.22 -0.55
CA VAL A 90 -11.12 -2.24 -0.65
C VAL A 90 -10.05 -2.00 0.42
N GLY A 91 -9.78 -3.02 1.22
CA GLY A 91 -8.63 -3.07 2.12
C GLY A 91 -7.53 -3.94 1.52
N LEU A 92 -6.29 -3.56 1.76
CA LEU A 92 -5.10 -4.28 1.33
C LEU A 92 -4.26 -4.70 2.54
N SER A 93 -3.49 -5.78 2.40
CA SER A 93 -2.48 -6.21 3.36
C SER A 93 -1.36 -6.97 2.64
N LEU A 94 -0.14 -6.89 3.17
CA LEU A 94 0.97 -7.75 2.73
C LEU A 94 1.07 -9.04 3.57
N VAL A 95 0.18 -9.23 4.53
CA VAL A 95 0.23 -10.32 5.51
C VAL A 95 -0.85 -11.38 5.24
N SER A 96 -2.13 -10.98 5.22
CA SER A 96 -3.25 -11.90 5.06
C SER A 96 -4.56 -11.21 4.64
N VAL A 97 -5.52 -12.00 4.15
CA VAL A 97 -6.90 -11.55 3.89
C VAL A 97 -7.56 -11.02 5.16
N ASP A 98 -7.36 -11.68 6.31
CA ASP A 98 -7.95 -11.22 7.57
C ASP A 98 -7.42 -9.86 8.01
N ASN A 99 -6.15 -9.58 7.75
CA ASN A 99 -5.59 -8.26 7.99
C ASN A 99 -6.10 -7.22 6.98
N ALA A 100 -6.27 -7.59 5.70
CA ALA A 100 -6.92 -6.70 4.73
C ALA A 100 -8.34 -6.30 5.17
N ARG A 101 -9.11 -7.22 5.77
CA ARG A 101 -10.41 -6.92 6.38
C ARG A 101 -10.31 -5.98 7.58
N LYS A 102 -9.31 -6.19 8.46
CA LYS A 102 -9.09 -5.32 9.63
C LYS A 102 -8.72 -3.91 9.20
N ASN A 103 -7.81 -3.76 8.22
CA ASN A 103 -7.43 -2.48 7.64
C ASN A 103 -8.67 -1.78 7.07
N LEU A 104 -9.47 -2.49 6.26
CA LEU A 104 -10.69 -1.96 5.67
C LEU A 104 -11.70 -1.50 6.74
N ALA A 105 -11.91 -2.29 7.79
CA ALA A 105 -12.86 -1.98 8.84
C ALA A 105 -12.45 -0.77 9.70
N GLU A 106 -11.15 -0.57 9.90
CA GLU A 106 -10.62 0.56 10.68
C GLU A 106 -10.58 1.85 9.85
N GLU A 107 -10.16 1.78 8.59
CA GLU A 107 -9.90 2.95 7.75
C GLU A 107 -11.16 3.42 6.99
N VAL A 108 -12.04 2.49 6.57
CA VAL A 108 -13.25 2.81 5.80
C VAL A 108 -14.47 2.11 6.39
N LYS A 109 -15.08 2.75 7.40
CA LYS A 109 -16.13 2.13 8.24
C LYS A 109 -17.43 1.84 7.48
N ASP A 110 -17.82 2.72 6.59
CA ASP A 110 -19.09 2.64 5.85
C ASP A 110 -18.91 2.92 4.34
N PHE A 111 -20.02 2.96 3.61
CA PHE A 111 -20.03 3.26 2.17
C PHE A 111 -20.27 4.75 1.86
N ASN A 112 -19.92 5.65 2.78
CA ASN A 112 -20.04 7.09 2.57
C ASN A 112 -18.82 7.65 1.83
N PHE A 113 -18.87 7.64 0.50
CA PHE A 113 -17.80 8.13 -0.36
C PHE A 113 -17.42 9.59 -0.08
N ASP A 114 -18.40 10.46 0.11
CA ASP A 114 -18.15 11.88 0.36
C ASP A 114 -17.44 12.13 1.70
N ALA A 115 -17.78 11.34 2.72
CA ALA A 115 -17.09 11.43 4.01
C ALA A 115 -15.60 10.98 3.89
N VAL A 116 -15.32 9.94 3.12
CA VAL A 116 -13.94 9.50 2.85
C VAL A 116 -13.16 10.57 2.08
N CYS A 117 -13.76 11.17 1.06
CA CYS A 117 -13.15 12.28 0.31
C CYS A 117 -12.86 13.49 1.21
N ALA A 118 -13.78 13.84 2.11
CA ALA A 118 -13.61 14.95 3.05
C ALA A 118 -12.49 14.67 4.06
N ALA A 119 -12.42 13.43 4.59
CA ALA A 119 -11.36 13.01 5.50
C ALA A 119 -10.00 13.06 4.82
N ALA A 120 -9.85 12.48 3.63
CA ALA A 120 -8.61 12.49 2.86
C ALA A 120 -8.13 13.92 2.54
N ARG A 121 -9.06 14.83 2.21
CA ARG A 121 -8.72 16.24 1.99
C ARG A 121 -8.20 16.90 3.28
N ASN A 122 -8.85 16.65 4.40
CA ASN A 122 -8.42 17.18 5.69
C ASN A 122 -7.02 16.67 6.09
N ASP A 123 -6.75 15.39 5.87
CA ASP A 123 -5.45 14.79 6.17
C ASP A 123 -4.35 15.41 5.31
N TRP A 124 -4.61 15.65 4.02
CA TRP A 124 -3.67 16.35 3.15
C TRP A 124 -3.49 17.82 3.52
N GLU A 125 -4.55 18.53 3.89
CA GLU A 125 -4.45 19.92 4.38
C GLU A 125 -3.59 19.99 5.64
N GLN A 126 -3.75 19.06 6.56
CA GLN A 126 -2.93 18.97 7.77
C GLN A 126 -1.46 18.69 7.43
N ALA A 127 -1.18 17.72 6.56
CA ALA A 127 0.19 17.38 6.15
C ALA A 127 0.88 18.54 5.43
N LEU A 128 0.22 19.18 4.49
CA LEU A 128 0.75 20.31 3.73
C LEU A 128 0.96 21.57 4.58
N SER A 129 0.21 21.72 5.67
CA SER A 129 0.36 22.85 6.60
C SER A 129 1.60 22.77 7.51
N SER A 130 2.40 21.70 7.40
CA SER A 130 3.70 21.58 8.10
C SER A 130 4.66 22.73 7.76
N ILE A 131 4.51 23.32 6.58
CA ILE A 131 5.24 24.53 6.16
C ILE A 131 4.24 25.54 5.60
N THR A 132 4.14 26.71 6.21
CA THR A 132 3.31 27.80 5.72
C THR A 132 4.20 28.88 5.10
N VAL A 133 3.86 29.32 3.89
CA VAL A 133 4.58 30.36 3.17
C VAL A 133 3.65 31.52 2.82
N GLU A 134 4.17 32.74 2.85
CA GLU A 134 3.48 33.95 2.46
C GLU A 134 4.26 34.70 1.38
N GLY A 135 3.54 35.41 0.51
CA GLY A 135 4.12 36.17 -0.60
C GLY A 135 4.17 35.37 -1.91
N GLY A 136 4.79 35.95 -2.93
CA GLY A 136 4.80 35.39 -4.28
C GLY A 136 3.44 35.50 -5.00
N GLY A 137 3.41 35.00 -6.23
CA GLY A 137 2.17 34.89 -7.03
C GLY A 137 1.42 33.59 -6.76
N THR A 138 0.21 33.48 -7.30
CA THR A 138 -0.60 32.26 -7.18
C THR A 138 0.12 31.03 -7.74
N ASP A 139 0.88 31.18 -8.79
CA ASP A 139 1.61 30.06 -9.41
C ASP A 139 2.83 29.64 -8.57
N ASP A 140 3.48 30.59 -7.87
CA ASP A 140 4.56 30.25 -6.93
C ASP A 140 4.03 29.41 -5.75
N LEU A 141 2.87 29.78 -5.19
CA LEU A 141 2.21 29.03 -4.13
C LEU A 141 1.79 27.63 -4.61
N LYS A 142 1.22 27.52 -5.81
CA LYS A 142 0.87 26.20 -6.39
C LYS A 142 2.12 25.32 -6.55
N ASN A 143 3.18 25.86 -7.11
CA ASN A 143 4.43 25.13 -7.30
C ASN A 143 5.02 24.67 -5.96
N PHE A 144 5.00 25.54 -4.95
CA PHE A 144 5.51 25.21 -3.63
C PHE A 144 4.73 24.05 -3.00
N TYR A 145 3.39 24.17 -2.89
CA TYR A 145 2.58 23.12 -2.27
C TYR A 145 2.51 21.85 -3.10
N THR A 146 2.62 21.92 -4.43
CA THR A 146 2.77 20.75 -5.28
C THR A 146 4.09 20.03 -5.00
N ALA A 147 5.19 20.75 -4.77
CA ALA A 147 6.47 20.15 -4.41
C ALA A 147 6.43 19.47 -3.03
N ILE A 148 5.78 20.08 -2.03
CA ILE A 148 5.57 19.46 -0.72
C ILE A 148 4.69 18.20 -0.84
N TYR A 149 3.60 18.26 -1.62
CA TYR A 149 2.75 17.10 -1.89
C TYR A 149 3.57 15.94 -2.49
N HIS A 150 4.37 16.19 -3.54
CA HIS A 150 5.22 15.17 -4.14
C HIS A 150 6.25 14.61 -3.16
N ALA A 151 6.77 15.44 -2.26
CA ALA A 151 7.70 14.99 -1.22
C ALA A 151 7.04 14.07 -0.17
N MET A 152 5.70 14.06 -0.06
CA MET A 152 4.95 13.24 0.91
C MET A 152 4.29 12.00 0.30
N VAL A 153 4.44 11.73 -1.01
CA VAL A 153 3.83 10.56 -1.67
C VAL A 153 4.51 9.25 -1.26
N VAL A 154 5.78 9.29 -0.93
CA VAL A 154 6.58 8.16 -0.42
C VAL A 154 7.35 8.61 0.82
N PRO A 155 7.73 7.71 1.72
CA PRO A 155 7.60 6.26 1.72
C PRO A 155 6.17 5.78 2.00
N ASN A 156 5.90 4.50 1.68
CA ASN A 156 4.61 3.87 1.91
C ASN A 156 4.59 3.08 3.21
N VAL A 157 3.50 3.14 3.96
CA VAL A 157 3.23 2.27 5.09
C VAL A 157 2.95 0.86 4.56
N VAL A 158 3.63 -0.15 5.15
CA VAL A 158 3.48 -1.55 4.79
C VAL A 158 3.08 -2.44 5.97
N SER A 159 2.87 -1.84 7.13
CA SER A 159 2.27 -2.52 8.30
C SER A 159 0.76 -2.37 8.31
N ASP A 160 0.08 -3.40 8.80
CA ASP A 160 -1.36 -3.42 9.00
C ASP A 160 -1.76 -2.68 10.28
N VAL A 161 -3.04 -2.35 10.43
CA VAL A 161 -3.58 -1.59 11.59
C VAL A 161 -3.36 -2.30 12.94
N ASN A 162 -3.20 -3.63 12.93
CA ASN A 162 -2.87 -4.42 14.11
C ASN A 162 -1.36 -4.47 14.41
N GLY A 163 -0.52 -3.81 13.58
CA GLY A 163 0.93 -3.75 13.70
C GLY A 163 1.67 -4.95 13.10
N GLU A 164 0.98 -5.90 12.47
CA GLU A 164 1.63 -6.97 11.72
C GLU A 164 2.19 -6.46 10.39
N TYR A 165 3.31 -7.01 9.94
CA TYR A 165 3.92 -6.69 8.66
C TYR A 165 4.81 -7.84 8.18
N ARG A 166 5.06 -7.89 6.87
CA ARG A 166 5.99 -8.88 6.29
C ARG A 166 7.41 -8.35 6.29
N ARG A 167 8.32 -9.09 6.92
CA ARG A 167 9.75 -8.77 6.99
C ARG A 167 10.49 -9.21 5.72
N HIS A 168 11.69 -8.68 5.51
CA HIS A 168 12.54 -9.03 4.36
C HIS A 168 12.98 -10.51 4.32
N ASN A 169 12.87 -11.24 5.42
CA ASN A 169 13.05 -12.70 5.46
C ASN A 169 11.73 -13.49 5.27
N MET A 170 10.66 -12.83 4.84
CA MET A 170 9.31 -13.35 4.62
C MET A 170 8.56 -13.76 5.90
N GLN A 171 9.13 -13.65 7.07
CA GLN A 171 8.42 -13.86 8.34
C GLN A 171 7.45 -12.71 8.62
N ILE A 172 6.44 -12.98 9.43
CA ILE A 172 5.54 -11.93 9.92
C ILE A 172 6.12 -11.36 11.21
N GLY A 173 6.36 -10.05 11.18
CA GLY A 173 6.78 -9.26 12.34
C GLY A 173 5.58 -8.61 13.03
N GLN A 174 5.80 -8.13 14.26
CA GLN A 174 4.83 -7.42 15.08
C GLN A 174 5.44 -6.14 15.63
N LEU A 175 4.87 -5.01 15.27
CA LEU A 175 5.27 -3.71 15.80
C LEU A 175 4.64 -3.41 17.17
N PRO A 176 5.32 -2.64 18.03
CA PRO A 176 4.69 -2.02 19.18
C PRO A 176 3.54 -1.10 18.75
N LYS A 177 2.54 -0.92 19.63
CA LYS A 177 1.40 -0.05 19.37
C LYS A 177 1.83 1.37 18.99
N GLY A 178 1.27 1.89 17.91
CA GLY A 178 1.52 3.25 17.41
C GLY A 178 2.82 3.39 16.61
N LYS A 179 3.50 2.27 16.30
CA LYS A 179 4.63 2.25 15.37
C LYS A 179 4.17 1.78 13.99
N MET A 180 4.87 2.23 12.96
CA MET A 180 4.60 1.89 11.56
C MET A 180 5.87 1.37 10.90
N GLN A 181 5.70 0.37 10.04
CA GLN A 181 6.73 -0.11 9.12
C GLN A 181 6.57 0.58 7.78
N TYR A 182 7.67 1.08 7.25
CA TYR A 182 7.70 1.74 5.95
C TYR A 182 8.53 0.96 4.93
N SER A 183 8.23 1.19 3.66
CA SER A 183 8.97 0.69 2.51
C SER A 183 8.94 1.72 1.36
N THR A 184 9.48 1.35 0.21
CA THR A 184 9.59 2.23 -0.97
C THR A 184 10.54 3.40 -0.70
N PHE A 185 11.77 3.03 -0.28
CA PHE A 185 12.80 4.02 -0.01
C PHE A 185 13.75 4.16 -1.21
N SER A 186 13.78 5.33 -1.83
CA SER A 186 14.78 5.67 -2.84
C SER A 186 15.92 6.45 -2.20
N LEU A 187 16.74 5.77 -1.40
CA LEU A 187 17.71 6.44 -0.52
C LEU A 187 18.81 7.20 -1.28
N TRP A 188 19.22 6.73 -2.44
CA TRP A 188 20.21 7.40 -3.26
C TRP A 188 19.73 8.74 -3.84
N ASP A 189 18.40 8.97 -3.91
CA ASP A 189 17.78 10.24 -4.26
C ASP A 189 17.54 11.11 -3.02
N THR A 190 16.95 10.53 -1.97
CA THR A 190 16.36 11.27 -0.85
C THR A 190 17.36 11.72 0.21
N PHE A 191 18.54 11.09 0.29
CA PHE A 191 19.52 11.35 1.36
C PHE A 191 20.04 12.80 1.38
N ARG A 192 20.06 13.49 0.23
CA ARG A 192 20.66 14.82 0.07
C ARG A 192 19.85 15.95 0.68
N ALA A 193 18.53 15.90 0.49
CA ALA A 193 17.66 17.01 0.88
C ALA A 193 16.37 16.54 1.55
N TRP A 194 15.72 15.52 1.02
CA TRP A 194 14.43 15.05 1.54
C TRP A 194 14.55 14.51 2.97
N ASN A 195 15.50 13.61 3.23
CA ASN A 195 15.69 13.08 4.59
C ASN A 195 16.05 14.19 5.59
N PRO A 196 17.03 15.09 5.32
CA PRO A 196 17.28 16.25 6.18
C PRO A 196 16.06 17.15 6.40
N LEU A 197 15.25 17.38 5.36
CA LEU A 197 14.01 18.15 5.51
C LEU A 197 13.05 17.47 6.49
N MET A 198 12.86 16.15 6.38
CA MET A 198 11.94 15.41 7.23
C MET A 198 12.39 15.42 8.70
N THR A 199 13.68 15.47 9.00
CA THR A 199 14.17 15.65 10.39
C THR A 199 13.69 16.95 11.02
N LEU A 200 13.34 17.96 10.21
CA LEU A 200 12.87 19.26 10.68
C LEU A 200 11.34 19.32 10.79
N ILE A 201 10.60 18.67 9.89
CA ILE A 201 9.16 18.83 9.75
C ILE A 201 8.32 17.63 10.20
N ASP A 202 8.91 16.40 10.23
CA ASP A 202 8.23 15.19 10.67
C ASP A 202 9.18 14.19 11.35
N THR A 203 9.56 14.48 12.57
CA THR A 203 10.44 13.62 13.37
C THR A 203 9.82 12.25 13.69
N ALA A 204 8.49 12.15 13.73
CA ALA A 204 7.80 10.90 13.99
C ALA A 204 7.96 9.93 12.79
N LEU A 205 7.81 10.44 11.57
CA LEU A 205 8.09 9.70 10.34
C LEU A 205 9.54 9.23 10.32
N VAL A 206 10.51 10.14 10.55
CA VAL A 206 11.94 9.81 10.52
C VAL A 206 12.27 8.69 11.51
N ASN A 207 11.77 8.76 12.75
CA ASN A 207 11.98 7.70 13.73
C ASN A 207 11.42 6.34 13.27
N ASN A 208 10.23 6.30 12.68
CA ASN A 208 9.66 5.07 12.13
C ASN A 208 10.47 4.55 10.93
N MET A 209 10.94 5.44 10.06
CA MET A 209 11.80 5.06 8.92
C MET A 209 13.12 4.44 9.39
N VAL A 210 13.82 5.07 10.34
CA VAL A 210 15.07 4.53 10.90
C VAL A 210 14.83 3.15 11.52
N ASN A 211 13.75 2.99 12.30
CA ASN A 211 13.38 1.67 12.83
C ASN A 211 13.11 0.65 11.72
N SER A 212 12.49 1.09 10.62
CA SER A 212 12.27 0.21 9.45
C SER A 212 13.59 -0.22 8.80
N TYR A 213 14.59 0.67 8.70
CA TYR A 213 15.93 0.30 8.19
C TYR A 213 16.62 -0.72 9.10
N LEU A 214 16.51 -0.55 10.41
CA LEU A 214 17.09 -1.47 11.38
C LEU A 214 16.39 -2.84 11.36
N ASP A 215 15.07 -2.87 11.22
CA ASP A 215 14.34 -4.13 11.05
C ASP A 215 14.72 -4.86 9.74
N ILE A 216 14.93 -4.11 8.65
CA ILE A 216 15.44 -4.68 7.40
C ILE A 216 16.81 -5.31 7.62
N TYR A 217 17.72 -4.59 8.32
CA TYR A 217 19.03 -5.12 8.67
C TYR A 217 18.94 -6.39 9.53
N ASP A 218 18.10 -6.40 10.54
CA ASP A 218 17.91 -7.56 11.41
C ASP A 218 17.34 -8.77 10.66
N ALA A 219 16.55 -8.55 9.61
CA ALA A 219 15.94 -9.61 8.82
C ALA A 219 16.84 -10.12 7.69
N SER A 220 17.67 -9.27 7.08
CA SER A 220 18.45 -9.58 5.87
C SER A 220 19.96 -9.57 6.09
N GLY A 221 20.46 -8.92 7.16
CA GLY A 221 21.89 -8.69 7.41
C GLY A 221 22.46 -7.45 6.71
N GLU A 222 21.64 -6.72 5.95
CA GLU A 222 22.03 -5.54 5.18
C GLU A 222 21.06 -4.39 5.39
N LEU A 223 21.58 -3.16 5.48
CA LEU A 223 20.75 -1.96 5.48
C LEU A 223 20.16 -1.73 4.07
N PRO A 224 18.95 -1.13 3.96
CA PRO A 224 18.29 -0.97 2.66
C PRO A 224 19.07 -0.02 1.72
N ILE A 225 18.96 -0.31 0.42
CA ILE A 225 19.40 0.56 -0.69
C ILE A 225 18.17 1.10 -1.42
N TRP A 226 17.35 0.21 -1.93
CA TRP A 226 16.09 0.53 -2.60
C TRP A 226 15.03 -0.55 -2.36
N PRO A 227 14.51 -0.68 -1.15
CA PRO A 227 13.54 -1.71 -0.81
C PRO A 227 12.16 -1.38 -1.37
N LEU A 228 11.48 -2.42 -1.85
CA LEU A 228 10.10 -2.36 -2.31
C LEU A 228 9.28 -3.46 -1.63
N SER A 229 8.16 -3.10 -1.01
CA SER A 229 7.35 -4.04 -0.24
C SER A 229 8.19 -4.70 0.87
N ALA A 230 8.39 -6.01 0.84
CA ALA A 230 9.11 -6.78 1.85
C ALA A 230 10.43 -7.36 1.31
N ALA A 231 11.08 -6.70 0.35
CA ALA A 231 12.34 -7.18 -0.21
C ALA A 231 13.20 -6.03 -0.76
N GLU A 232 14.50 -6.28 -0.83
CA GLU A 232 15.44 -5.40 -1.54
C GLU A 232 15.35 -5.65 -3.05
N THR A 233 15.34 -4.58 -3.86
CA THR A 233 15.24 -4.70 -5.31
C THR A 233 16.56 -5.09 -5.97
N GLY A 234 17.68 -4.89 -5.30
CA GLY A 234 19.01 -5.05 -5.87
C GLY A 234 19.33 -4.04 -6.97
N THR A 235 18.54 -2.98 -7.09
CA THR A 235 18.74 -1.88 -8.05
C THR A 235 19.42 -0.70 -7.36
N MET A 236 19.91 0.24 -8.19
CA MET A 236 20.59 1.46 -7.75
C MET A 236 21.87 1.20 -6.94
N ILE A 237 22.55 2.27 -6.57
CA ILE A 237 23.88 2.23 -5.96
C ILE A 237 23.89 2.99 -4.64
N GLY A 238 24.96 2.77 -3.89
CA GLY A 238 25.27 3.54 -2.68
C GLY A 238 24.83 2.85 -1.40
N TYR A 239 25.27 3.43 -0.29
CA TYR A 239 24.98 2.95 1.06
C TYR A 239 24.47 4.10 1.93
N HIS A 240 23.45 4.78 1.37
CA HIS A 240 22.98 6.07 1.90
C HIS A 240 22.18 5.93 3.19
N SER A 241 21.64 4.75 3.52
CA SER A 241 20.98 4.49 4.79
C SER A 241 21.84 4.85 6.00
N VAL A 242 23.16 4.63 5.92
CA VAL A 242 24.10 4.99 7.02
C VAL A 242 24.12 6.51 7.27
N SER A 243 24.21 7.31 6.19
CA SER A 243 24.21 8.78 6.32
C SER A 243 22.86 9.31 6.80
N VAL A 244 21.75 8.71 6.33
CA VAL A 244 20.41 9.09 6.77
C VAL A 244 20.19 8.78 8.26
N ILE A 245 20.62 7.61 8.73
CA ILE A 245 20.55 7.25 10.16
C ILE A 245 21.41 8.21 11.00
N ALA A 246 22.63 8.52 10.54
CA ALA A 246 23.53 9.41 11.26
C ALA A 246 23.01 10.86 11.33
N ASP A 247 22.35 11.33 10.27
CA ASP A 247 21.74 12.68 10.22
C ASP A 247 20.48 12.77 11.11
N ALA A 248 19.75 11.66 11.25
CA ALA A 248 18.56 11.59 12.09
C ALA A 248 18.87 11.48 13.60
N TYR A 249 20.09 11.09 13.99
CA TYR A 249 20.54 10.95 15.38
C TYR A 249 20.87 12.30 16.02
#